data_5e7a539502d05dbc1652eeda79f862ea
#
_entry.id   5e7a539502d05dbc1652eeda79f862ea
#
_cell.length_a   1.000
_cell.length_b   1.000
_cell.length_c   1.000
_cell.angle_alpha   90.00
_cell.angle_beta   90.00
_cell.angle_gamma   90.00
#
_symmetry.space_group_name_H-M   'P 1'
#
loop_
_entity.id
_entity.type
_entity.pdbx_description
1 polymer ?
#
loop_
_entity_poly.entity_id
_entity_poly.type
_entity_poly.pdbx_seq_one_letter_code
_entity_poly.pdbx_strand_id
1 'polypeptide(L)'
;TAPKPIDTEANLGVMNAENVNIVVHGHDPSLSEMICEYADSKEMIDYAKSMGAKGITVSGVCCTSNEVAMRRGIPMAGNFLQQENVVLTGACEAIVVDVQCIFPALGPLSKCFHTKFITTSPICQMPDSDFIEFDAGTAGEKAKQIVKLACENFKNRKPELVHIPDLKHKATVGYSVEAIVKTLDGVTNSQVDETGTTKPLLECITSGVI
;
A
#
# COMPACT_ATOMS: atom_id res chain seq x y z
N THR A 1 1.54 1.19 -14.42
CA THR A 1 2.49 0.19 -14.96
C THR A 1 1.93 -1.22 -14.82
N ALA A 2 2.37 -2.15 -15.71
CA ALA A 2 1.99 -3.56 -15.59
C ALA A 2 2.70 -4.21 -14.39
N PRO A 3 2.09 -5.20 -13.72
CA PRO A 3 2.74 -6.00 -12.71
C PRO A 3 3.99 -6.69 -13.28
N LYS A 4 5.02 -6.81 -12.47
CA LYS A 4 6.26 -7.52 -12.79
C LYS A 4 6.90 -8.04 -11.51
N PRO A 5 7.76 -9.06 -11.57
CA PRO A 5 8.57 -9.45 -10.42
C PRO A 5 9.44 -8.27 -9.98
N ILE A 6 9.32 -7.89 -8.71
CA ILE A 6 10.08 -6.79 -8.12
C ILE A 6 10.47 -7.13 -6.69
N ASP A 7 11.70 -6.82 -6.32
CA ASP A 7 12.16 -7.02 -4.95
C ASP A 7 11.73 -5.84 -4.07
N THR A 8 11.23 -6.17 -2.89
CA THR A 8 10.79 -5.22 -1.87
C THR A 8 11.07 -5.76 -0.47
N GLU A 9 10.63 -5.03 0.53
CA GLU A 9 10.72 -5.44 1.93
C GLU A 9 9.33 -5.58 2.54
N ALA A 10 9.19 -6.41 3.54
CA ALA A 10 7.95 -6.64 4.26
C ALA A 10 8.14 -6.60 5.78
N ASN A 11 7.05 -6.31 6.48
CA ASN A 11 6.89 -6.22 7.92
C ASN A 11 7.09 -4.79 8.47
N LEU A 12 6.75 -4.57 9.75
CA LEU A 12 6.66 -3.24 10.38
C LEU A 12 7.98 -2.44 10.36
N GLY A 13 9.12 -3.12 10.32
CA GLY A 13 10.43 -2.47 10.22
C GLY A 13 10.68 -1.69 8.92
N VAL A 14 9.75 -1.73 7.96
CA VAL A 14 9.82 -0.90 6.74
C VAL A 14 9.45 0.56 6.99
N MET A 15 8.79 0.85 8.12
CA MET A 15 8.53 2.23 8.56
C MET A 15 9.85 2.95 8.84
N ASN A 16 9.91 4.24 8.58
CA ASN A 16 11.12 5.04 8.77
C ASN A 16 10.88 6.15 9.79
N ALA A 17 11.65 6.14 10.88
CA ALA A 17 11.52 7.14 11.95
C ALA A 17 11.85 8.58 11.51
N GLU A 18 12.63 8.74 10.45
CA GLU A 18 13.06 10.07 9.98
C GLU A 18 12.19 10.62 8.84
N ASN A 19 11.30 9.80 8.29
CA ASN A 19 10.43 10.15 7.18
C ASN A 19 8.98 10.33 7.64
N VAL A 20 8.22 11.06 6.85
CA VAL A 20 6.75 11.01 6.88
C VAL A 20 6.34 9.61 6.39
N ASN A 21 5.62 8.85 7.20
CA ASN A 21 5.12 7.53 6.79
C ASN A 21 3.63 7.62 6.43
N ILE A 22 3.32 7.26 5.21
CA ILE A 22 1.95 7.13 4.69
C ILE A 22 1.69 5.66 4.43
N VAL A 23 0.62 5.13 5.02
CA VAL A 23 0.23 3.74 4.82
C VAL A 23 -1.05 3.67 4.01
N VAL A 24 -1.00 2.97 2.88
CA VAL A 24 -2.15 2.71 2.03
C VAL A 24 -2.74 1.34 2.36
N HIS A 25 -4.08 1.25 2.48
CA HIS A 25 -4.76 0.06 2.94
C HIS A 25 -6.12 -0.11 2.26
N GLY A 26 -6.45 -1.33 1.88
CA GLY A 26 -7.70 -1.69 1.24
C GLY A 26 -7.52 -2.46 -0.07
N HIS A 27 -8.32 -2.14 -1.08
CA HIS A 27 -8.45 -2.93 -2.31
C HIS A 27 -8.47 -2.13 -3.61
N ASP A 28 -8.57 -0.80 -3.56
CA ASP A 28 -8.52 0.06 -4.75
C ASP A 28 -7.13 0.67 -4.90
N PRO A 29 -6.31 0.22 -5.86
CA PRO A 29 -4.96 0.73 -6.03
C PRO A 29 -4.89 2.11 -6.72
N SER A 30 -5.98 2.62 -7.27
CA SER A 30 -5.97 3.84 -8.09
C SER A 30 -5.50 5.05 -7.29
N LEU A 31 -6.08 5.29 -6.11
CA LEU A 31 -5.64 6.35 -5.22
C LEU A 31 -4.24 6.10 -4.66
N SER A 32 -3.94 4.85 -4.30
CA SER A 32 -2.64 4.47 -3.76
C SER A 32 -1.50 4.71 -4.75
N GLU A 33 -1.72 4.43 -6.04
CA GLU A 33 -0.78 4.78 -7.13
C GLU A 33 -0.55 6.30 -7.20
N MET A 34 -1.62 7.10 -7.12
CA MET A 34 -1.51 8.55 -7.14
C MET A 34 -0.82 9.11 -5.90
N ILE A 35 -1.06 8.52 -4.73
CA ILE A 35 -0.33 8.87 -3.49
C ILE A 35 1.16 8.63 -3.67
N CYS A 36 1.58 7.48 -4.22
CA CYS A 36 2.98 7.20 -4.50
C CYS A 36 3.59 8.21 -5.46
N GLU A 37 2.86 8.56 -6.54
CA GLU A 37 3.33 9.54 -7.53
C GLU A 37 3.63 10.90 -6.89
N TYR A 38 2.73 11.40 -6.04
CA TYR A 38 2.95 12.67 -5.36
C TYR A 38 3.99 12.56 -4.24
N ALA A 39 4.05 11.46 -3.51
CA ALA A 39 5.05 11.24 -2.47
C ALA A 39 6.48 11.23 -3.02
N ASP A 40 6.67 10.71 -4.24
CA ASP A 40 7.95 10.70 -4.94
C ASP A 40 8.28 12.05 -5.63
N SER A 41 7.31 12.97 -5.69
CA SER A 41 7.52 14.26 -6.33
C SER A 41 8.51 15.13 -5.53
N LYS A 42 9.36 15.86 -6.25
CA LYS A 42 10.29 16.80 -5.63
C LYS A 42 9.57 17.83 -4.76
N GLU A 43 8.41 18.32 -5.21
CA GLU A 43 7.59 19.28 -4.47
C GLU A 43 7.23 18.76 -3.08
N MET A 44 6.71 17.53 -2.99
CA MET A 44 6.27 16.97 -1.71
C MET A 44 7.44 16.52 -0.84
N ILE A 45 8.54 16.03 -1.41
CA ILE A 45 9.77 15.73 -0.67
C ILE A 45 10.33 17.00 -0.04
N ASP A 46 10.42 18.11 -0.78
CA ASP A 46 10.90 19.39 -0.26
C ASP A 46 9.94 19.94 0.80
N TYR A 47 8.63 19.73 0.62
CA TYR A 47 7.63 20.09 1.62
C TYR A 47 7.79 19.26 2.91
N ALA A 48 7.98 17.95 2.81
CA ALA A 48 8.23 17.10 3.98
C ALA A 48 9.49 17.53 4.75
N LYS A 49 10.56 17.91 4.03
CA LYS A 49 11.78 18.46 4.64
C LYS A 49 11.51 19.78 5.37
N SER A 50 10.65 20.63 4.85
CA SER A 50 10.27 21.87 5.52
C SER A 50 9.47 21.64 6.80
N MET A 51 8.84 20.45 6.94
CA MET A 51 8.15 20.02 8.15
C MET A 51 9.08 19.33 9.16
N GLY A 52 10.35 19.07 8.80
CA GLY A 52 11.37 18.48 9.66
C GLY A 52 11.67 17.01 9.37
N ALA A 53 11.01 16.39 8.38
CA ALA A 53 11.30 15.03 7.95
C ALA A 53 12.48 15.00 6.96
N LYS A 54 13.08 13.82 6.75
CA LYS A 54 14.11 13.63 5.71
C LYS A 54 13.52 13.31 4.34
N GLY A 55 12.30 12.81 4.30
CA GLY A 55 11.60 12.42 3.09
C GLY A 55 10.21 11.85 3.38
N ILE A 56 9.66 11.13 2.43
CA ILE A 56 8.36 10.44 2.55
C ILE A 56 8.58 8.95 2.29
N THR A 57 7.98 8.11 3.10
CA THR A 57 7.91 6.67 2.90
C THR A 57 6.44 6.28 2.71
N VAL A 58 6.12 5.70 1.57
CA VAL A 58 4.82 5.05 1.36
C VAL A 58 5.02 3.56 1.56
N SER A 59 4.22 2.97 2.41
CA SER A 59 4.14 1.52 2.59
C SER A 59 2.69 1.07 2.54
N GLY A 60 2.45 -0.20 2.43
CA GLY A 60 1.10 -0.66 2.27
C GLY A 60 0.71 -1.80 3.21
N VAL A 61 -0.60 -1.98 3.33
CA VAL A 61 -1.25 -3.07 4.07
C VAL A 61 -2.31 -3.68 3.17
N CYS A 62 -2.46 -5.01 3.22
CA CYS A 62 -3.51 -5.73 2.51
C CYS A 62 -3.35 -5.72 0.97
N CYS A 63 -4.46 -5.84 0.22
CA CYS A 63 -4.44 -6.07 -1.23
C CYS A 63 -3.93 -4.88 -2.04
N THR A 64 -4.34 -3.65 -1.68
CA THR A 64 -3.84 -2.44 -2.36
C THR A 64 -2.30 -2.32 -2.25
N SER A 65 -1.73 -2.78 -1.13
CA SER A 65 -0.29 -2.87 -0.93
C SER A 65 0.38 -3.76 -1.98
N ASN A 66 -0.15 -4.97 -2.16
CA ASN A 66 0.38 -5.92 -3.14
C ASN A 66 0.29 -5.37 -4.56
N GLU A 67 -0.84 -4.74 -4.91
CA GLU A 67 -1.06 -4.15 -6.22
C GLU A 67 -0.04 -3.04 -6.54
N VAL A 68 0.22 -2.16 -5.59
CA VAL A 68 1.17 -1.06 -5.77
C VAL A 68 2.62 -1.57 -5.66
N ALA A 69 2.89 -2.53 -4.77
CA ALA A 69 4.21 -3.14 -4.67
C ALA A 69 4.65 -3.82 -5.98
N MET A 70 3.74 -4.55 -6.65
CA MET A 70 4.03 -5.18 -7.96
C MET A 70 4.35 -4.18 -9.07
N ARG A 71 4.00 -2.92 -8.91
CA ARG A 71 4.18 -1.86 -9.91
C ARG A 71 5.32 -0.92 -9.57
N ARG A 72 5.47 -0.56 -8.30
CA ARG A 72 6.39 0.48 -7.82
C ARG A 72 7.45 -0.04 -6.85
N GLY A 73 7.28 -1.24 -6.30
CA GLY A 73 8.21 -1.80 -5.32
C GLY A 73 8.09 -1.19 -3.93
N ILE A 74 6.96 -0.54 -3.60
CA ILE A 74 6.78 -0.02 -2.25
C ILE A 74 6.85 -1.17 -1.23
N PRO A 75 7.37 -0.92 -0.02
CA PRO A 75 7.41 -1.93 1.03
C PRO A 75 6.00 -2.23 1.58
N MET A 76 5.84 -3.44 2.11
CA MET A 76 4.60 -3.91 2.71
C MET A 76 4.73 -3.91 4.23
N ALA A 77 4.03 -3.00 4.93
CA ALA A 77 4.08 -2.93 6.39
C ALA A 77 3.41 -4.13 7.08
N GLY A 78 2.49 -4.80 6.39
CA GLY A 78 1.83 -5.99 6.92
C GLY A 78 0.62 -6.43 6.11
N ASN A 79 -0.06 -7.44 6.63
CA ASN A 79 -1.38 -7.86 6.14
C ASN A 79 -2.52 -7.20 6.95
N PHE A 80 -3.77 -7.52 6.61
CA PHE A 80 -4.94 -6.92 7.27
C PHE A 80 -5.01 -7.20 8.79
N LEU A 81 -4.44 -8.28 9.29
CA LEU A 81 -4.39 -8.58 10.73
C LEU A 81 -3.36 -7.72 11.48
N GLN A 82 -2.50 -7.01 10.76
CA GLN A 82 -1.43 -6.19 11.32
C GLN A 82 -1.69 -4.67 11.18
N GLN A 83 -2.86 -4.28 10.66
CA GLN A 83 -3.16 -2.88 10.39
C GLN A 83 -3.10 -1.97 11.61
N GLU A 84 -3.52 -2.48 12.77
CA GLU A 84 -3.45 -1.74 14.04
C GLU A 84 -2.00 -1.58 14.50
N ASN A 85 -1.16 -2.58 14.27
CA ASN A 85 0.26 -2.54 14.64
C ASN A 85 1.01 -1.41 13.91
N VAL A 86 0.57 -1.05 12.70
CA VAL A 86 1.14 0.09 11.96
C VAL A 86 0.94 1.38 12.74
N VAL A 87 -0.25 1.61 13.31
CA VAL A 87 -0.55 2.77 14.14
C VAL A 87 0.24 2.71 15.45
N LEU A 88 0.33 1.51 16.06
CA LEU A 88 1.07 1.28 17.31
C LEU A 88 2.57 1.56 17.18
N THR A 89 3.15 1.58 15.98
CA THR A 89 4.54 2.02 15.80
C THR A 89 4.77 3.46 16.24
N GLY A 90 3.71 4.27 16.37
CA GLY A 90 3.80 5.71 16.67
C GLY A 90 4.51 6.54 15.59
N ALA A 91 4.80 5.94 14.44
CA ALA A 91 5.53 6.57 13.34
C ALA A 91 4.66 6.82 12.10
N CYS A 92 3.37 6.48 12.14
CA CYS A 92 2.45 6.61 11.01
C CYS A 92 1.76 7.98 11.01
N GLU A 93 2.02 8.83 10.03
CA GLU A 93 1.36 10.13 9.90
C GLU A 93 -0.05 10.01 9.32
N ALA A 94 -0.23 9.13 8.36
CA ALA A 94 -1.53 8.88 7.76
C ALA A 94 -1.69 7.40 7.40
N ILE A 95 -2.83 6.81 7.77
CA ILE A 95 -3.32 5.56 7.22
C ILE A 95 -4.52 5.90 6.34
N VAL A 96 -4.41 5.58 5.06
CA VAL A 96 -5.39 5.92 4.03
C VAL A 96 -6.09 4.65 3.59
N VAL A 97 -7.39 4.60 3.78
CA VAL A 97 -8.17 3.40 3.54
C VAL A 97 -9.25 3.63 2.47
N ASP A 98 -9.40 2.66 1.61
CA ASP A 98 -10.43 2.67 0.56
C ASP A 98 -11.64 1.81 0.93
N VAL A 99 -11.61 0.51 0.66
CA VAL A 99 -12.70 -0.44 0.93
C VAL A 99 -12.16 -1.77 1.41
N GLN A 100 -12.99 -2.51 2.17
CA GLN A 100 -12.78 -3.87 2.66
C GLN A 100 -11.59 -4.05 3.63
N CYS A 101 -11.66 -5.08 4.44
CA CYS A 101 -10.63 -5.49 5.40
C CYS A 101 -10.20 -4.40 6.40
N ILE A 102 -11.01 -3.37 6.62
CA ILE A 102 -10.68 -2.25 7.49
C ILE A 102 -11.32 -2.49 8.86
N PHE A 103 -10.51 -2.46 9.91
CA PHE A 103 -10.99 -2.64 11.27
C PHE A 103 -11.46 -1.30 11.87
N PRO A 104 -12.71 -1.23 12.39
CA PRO A 104 -13.21 -0.01 13.02
C PRO A 104 -12.37 0.48 14.20
N ALA A 105 -11.58 -0.42 14.81
CA ALA A 105 -10.66 -0.10 15.89
C ALA A 105 -9.55 0.89 15.49
N LEU A 106 -9.25 1.03 14.19
CA LEU A 106 -8.30 2.03 13.70
C LEU A 106 -8.69 3.46 14.08
N GLY A 107 -9.99 3.78 14.09
CA GLY A 107 -10.48 5.11 14.46
C GLY A 107 -10.07 5.52 15.87
N PRO A 108 -10.57 4.86 16.91
CA PRO A 108 -10.21 5.20 18.29
C PRO A 108 -8.71 5.00 18.57
N LEU A 109 -8.05 4.00 17.96
CA LEU A 109 -6.62 3.80 18.13
C LEU A 109 -5.79 4.97 17.58
N SER A 110 -6.14 5.45 16.40
CA SER A 110 -5.45 6.58 15.77
C SER A 110 -5.49 7.86 16.62
N LYS A 111 -6.55 8.04 17.42
CA LYS A 111 -6.65 9.17 18.38
C LYS A 111 -5.71 9.06 19.56
N CYS A 112 -5.25 7.87 19.92
CA CYS A 112 -4.24 7.69 20.97
C CYS A 112 -2.85 8.15 20.51
N PHE A 113 -2.65 8.27 19.21
CA PHE A 113 -1.43 8.71 18.56
C PHE A 113 -1.68 10.02 17.79
N HIS A 114 -0.77 10.37 16.88
CA HIS A 114 -0.95 11.51 15.98
C HIS A 114 -1.51 11.10 14.61
N THR A 115 -1.67 9.79 14.36
CA THR A 115 -2.04 9.23 13.06
C THR A 115 -3.35 9.81 12.52
N LYS A 116 -3.35 10.31 11.30
CA LYS A 116 -4.55 10.65 10.54
C LYS A 116 -5.15 9.38 9.94
N PHE A 117 -6.35 9.01 10.39
CA PHE A 117 -7.11 7.92 9.80
C PHE A 117 -8.05 8.49 8.73
N ILE A 118 -7.73 8.24 7.45
CA ILE A 118 -8.42 8.85 6.31
C ILE A 118 -9.18 7.76 5.55
N THR A 119 -10.50 7.92 5.45
CA THR A 119 -11.37 7.09 4.63
C THR A 119 -11.69 7.80 3.32
N THR A 120 -11.74 7.07 2.21
CA THR A 120 -11.83 7.65 0.86
C THR A 120 -13.04 7.18 0.05
N SER A 121 -13.73 6.16 0.54
CA SER A 121 -14.94 5.64 -0.12
C SER A 121 -16.19 5.95 0.69
N PRO A 122 -17.27 6.46 0.04
CA PRO A 122 -18.53 6.78 0.73
C PRO A 122 -19.21 5.55 1.33
N ILE A 123 -18.94 4.35 0.81
CA ILE A 123 -19.48 3.09 1.34
C ILE A 123 -18.65 2.51 2.49
N CYS A 124 -17.53 3.11 2.82
CA CYS A 124 -16.59 2.64 3.85
C CYS A 124 -16.16 3.77 4.79
N GLN A 125 -17.06 4.67 5.12
CA GLN A 125 -16.81 5.69 6.13
C GLN A 125 -16.79 5.02 7.52
N MET A 126 -15.74 5.28 8.27
CA MET A 126 -15.56 4.74 9.61
C MET A 126 -15.71 5.83 10.67
N PRO A 127 -16.20 5.49 11.87
CA PRO A 127 -16.17 6.42 13.00
C PRO A 127 -14.74 6.91 13.26
N ASP A 128 -14.64 8.16 13.67
CA ASP A 128 -13.35 8.77 14.04
C ASP A 128 -12.34 8.92 12.89
N SER A 129 -12.76 8.80 11.63
CA SER A 129 -11.94 9.05 10.45
C SER A 129 -12.19 10.44 9.86
N ASP A 130 -11.17 10.98 9.21
CA ASP A 130 -11.30 12.10 8.28
C ASP A 130 -11.77 11.54 6.94
N PHE A 131 -12.84 12.10 6.35
CA PHE A 131 -13.34 11.64 5.05
C PHE A 131 -12.85 12.54 3.92
N ILE A 132 -12.11 11.96 2.99
CA ILE A 132 -11.66 12.62 1.75
C ILE A 132 -12.10 11.75 0.60
N GLU A 133 -13.26 12.06 0.02
CA GLU A 133 -13.83 11.27 -1.07
C GLU A 133 -12.88 11.20 -2.27
N PHE A 134 -12.66 9.97 -2.72
CA PHE A 134 -11.88 9.68 -3.92
C PHE A 134 -12.82 9.52 -5.11
N ASP A 135 -12.53 10.29 -6.15
CA ASP A 135 -13.15 10.22 -7.47
C ASP A 135 -12.04 10.20 -8.53
N ALA A 136 -12.19 9.41 -9.58
CA ALA A 136 -11.20 9.30 -10.64
C ALA A 136 -10.86 10.64 -11.31
N GLY A 137 -11.86 11.55 -11.40
CA GLY A 137 -11.67 12.89 -11.97
C GLY A 137 -10.86 13.83 -11.08
N THR A 138 -10.85 13.61 -9.76
CA THR A 138 -10.14 14.44 -8.77
C THR A 138 -8.96 13.72 -8.10
N ALA A 139 -8.64 12.51 -8.58
CA ALA A 139 -7.65 11.61 -7.97
C ALA A 139 -6.32 12.28 -7.64
N GLY A 140 -5.74 13.01 -8.59
CA GLY A 140 -4.47 13.70 -8.39
C GLY A 140 -4.53 14.79 -7.34
N GLU A 141 -5.60 15.60 -7.32
CA GLU A 141 -5.79 16.66 -6.33
C GLU A 141 -5.93 16.06 -4.92
N LYS A 142 -6.75 15.00 -4.78
CA LYS A 142 -6.98 14.34 -3.49
C LYS A 142 -5.74 13.62 -2.98
N ALA A 143 -5.00 12.95 -3.84
CA ALA A 143 -3.73 12.32 -3.48
C ALA A 143 -2.72 13.37 -2.98
N LYS A 144 -2.56 14.49 -3.68
CA LYS A 144 -1.71 15.61 -3.26
C LYS A 144 -2.16 16.17 -1.91
N GLN A 145 -3.46 16.36 -1.71
CA GLN A 145 -4.03 16.81 -0.43
C GLN A 145 -3.66 15.85 0.71
N ILE A 146 -3.80 14.55 0.50
CA ILE A 146 -3.48 13.52 1.49
C ILE A 146 -2.00 13.53 1.85
N VAL A 147 -1.11 13.55 0.84
CA VAL A 147 0.34 13.61 1.07
C VAL A 147 0.72 14.87 1.85
N LYS A 148 0.13 16.00 1.52
CA LYS A 148 0.35 17.27 2.23
C LYS A 148 -0.09 17.19 3.68
N LEU A 149 -1.30 16.67 3.94
CA LEU A 149 -1.80 16.47 5.31
C LEU A 149 -0.89 15.56 6.14
N ALA A 150 -0.37 14.49 5.54
CA ALA A 150 0.59 13.61 6.21
C ALA A 150 1.90 14.35 6.54
N CYS A 151 2.44 15.14 5.61
CA CYS A 151 3.63 15.95 5.86
C CYS A 151 3.42 16.95 7.01
N GLU A 152 2.29 17.66 7.04
CA GLU A 152 1.93 18.58 8.11
C GLU A 152 1.81 17.88 9.45
N ASN A 153 1.28 16.66 9.45
CA ASN A 153 1.07 15.85 10.64
C ASN A 153 2.37 15.31 11.27
N PHE A 154 3.47 15.30 10.53
CA PHE A 154 4.79 14.90 11.05
C PHE A 154 5.21 15.72 12.28
N LYS A 155 4.82 16.99 12.35
CA LYS A 155 5.08 17.87 13.50
C LYS A 155 4.36 17.45 14.78
N ASN A 156 3.30 16.68 14.66
CA ASN A 156 2.49 16.19 15.79
C ASN A 156 3.01 14.85 16.32
N ARG A 157 4.01 14.25 15.66
CA ARG A 157 4.63 13.01 16.10
C ARG A 157 5.25 13.19 17.48
N LYS A 158 4.98 12.25 18.35
CA LYS A 158 5.55 12.17 19.69
C LYS A 158 6.73 11.21 19.67
N PRO A 159 7.98 11.70 19.70
CA PRO A 159 9.15 10.84 19.57
C PRO A 159 9.22 9.72 20.63
N GLU A 160 8.71 9.99 21.82
CA GLU A 160 8.66 9.04 22.92
C GLU A 160 7.70 7.85 22.69
N LEU A 161 6.79 7.99 21.74
CA LEU A 161 5.86 6.92 21.34
C LEU A 161 6.30 6.16 20.09
N VAL A 162 7.41 6.60 19.45
CA VAL A 162 7.90 5.92 18.25
C VAL A 162 8.61 4.63 18.64
N HIS A 163 8.05 3.52 18.20
CA HIS A 163 8.59 2.19 18.44
C HIS A 163 8.45 1.31 17.19
N ILE A 164 9.41 1.44 16.28
CA ILE A 164 9.47 0.63 15.06
C ILE A 164 10.29 -0.63 15.37
N PRO A 165 9.72 -1.84 15.25
CA PRO A 165 10.47 -3.06 15.50
C PRO A 165 11.54 -3.26 14.41
N ASP A 166 12.70 -3.78 14.81
CA ASP A 166 13.75 -4.20 13.88
C ASP A 166 13.37 -5.56 13.26
N LEU A 167 12.33 -5.55 12.45
CA LEU A 167 11.75 -6.72 11.81
C LEU A 167 11.41 -6.41 10.36
N LYS A 168 12.32 -6.78 9.45
CA LYS A 168 12.16 -6.68 8.01
C LYS A 168 12.55 -7.97 7.33
N HIS A 169 11.83 -8.32 6.30
CA HIS A 169 12.10 -9.46 5.44
C HIS A 169 12.14 -9.02 3.98
N LYS A 170 13.10 -9.54 3.24
CA LYS A 170 13.09 -9.40 1.79
C LYS A 170 11.93 -10.20 1.21
N ALA A 171 11.25 -9.63 0.24
CA ALA A 171 10.16 -10.24 -0.48
C ALA A 171 10.28 -9.93 -1.97
N THR A 172 9.95 -10.89 -2.81
CA THR A 172 9.73 -10.65 -4.23
C THR A 172 8.22 -10.72 -4.48
N VAL A 173 7.66 -9.67 -5.04
CA VAL A 173 6.23 -9.55 -5.36
C VAL A 173 6.04 -9.43 -6.86
N GLY A 174 4.82 -9.74 -7.33
CA GLY A 174 4.51 -9.69 -8.75
C GLY A 174 4.79 -10.99 -9.49
N TYR A 175 4.56 -10.97 -10.79
CA TYR A 175 4.67 -12.14 -11.64
C TYR A 175 5.04 -11.75 -13.08
N SER A 176 5.58 -12.73 -13.81
CA SER A 176 5.79 -12.64 -15.26
C SER A 176 4.79 -13.54 -15.96
N VAL A 177 3.90 -12.95 -16.74
CA VAL A 177 2.93 -13.71 -17.56
C VAL A 177 3.67 -14.65 -18.52
N GLU A 178 4.74 -14.18 -19.14
CA GLU A 178 5.55 -14.96 -20.09
C GLU A 178 6.18 -16.20 -19.42
N ALA A 179 6.66 -16.05 -18.17
CA ALA A 179 7.23 -17.17 -17.43
C ALA A 179 6.14 -18.19 -17.04
N ILE A 180 4.96 -17.73 -16.65
CA ILE A 180 3.81 -18.58 -16.32
C ILE A 180 3.39 -19.36 -17.56
N VAL A 181 3.14 -18.69 -18.69
CA VAL A 181 2.72 -19.32 -19.95
C VAL A 181 3.76 -20.34 -20.41
N LYS A 182 5.05 -19.99 -20.40
CA LYS A 182 6.13 -20.91 -20.78
C LYS A 182 6.19 -22.15 -19.88
N THR A 183 5.97 -21.98 -18.58
CA THR A 183 5.96 -23.10 -17.64
C THR A 183 4.77 -24.03 -17.88
N LEU A 184 3.58 -23.47 -18.08
CA LEU A 184 2.36 -24.22 -18.36
C LEU A 184 2.41 -24.90 -19.73
N ASP A 185 2.96 -24.24 -20.74
CA ASP A 185 3.15 -24.82 -22.07
C ASP A 185 4.11 -26.00 -22.02
N GLY A 186 5.19 -25.90 -21.23
CA GLY A 186 6.09 -27.02 -20.97
C GLY A 186 5.41 -28.22 -20.27
N VAL A 187 4.49 -27.94 -19.35
CA VAL A 187 3.70 -28.96 -18.66
C VAL A 187 2.68 -29.58 -19.61
N THR A 188 1.96 -28.78 -20.40
CA THR A 188 0.95 -29.26 -21.36
C THR A 188 1.56 -30.13 -22.43
N ASN A 189 2.75 -29.80 -22.92
CA ASN A 189 3.41 -30.59 -23.95
C ASN A 189 4.05 -31.90 -23.45
N SER A 190 4.30 -32.02 -22.13
CA SER A 190 5.00 -33.20 -21.58
C SER A 190 4.12 -34.19 -20.82
N GLN A 191 2.99 -33.75 -20.26
CA GLN A 191 2.24 -34.60 -19.31
C GLN A 191 0.71 -34.53 -19.39
N VAL A 192 0.10 -33.63 -20.16
CA VAL A 192 -1.32 -33.29 -20.01
C VAL A 192 -2.16 -33.41 -21.27
N ASP A 193 -1.59 -33.82 -22.40
CA ASP A 193 -2.35 -34.11 -23.61
C ASP A 193 -3.37 -35.28 -23.42
N GLU A 194 -3.17 -36.10 -22.38
CA GLU A 194 -4.05 -37.22 -22.10
C GLU A 194 -5.22 -36.87 -21.18
N THR A 195 -5.17 -35.77 -20.42
CA THR A 195 -6.22 -35.43 -19.44
C THR A 195 -7.06 -34.18 -19.77
N GLY A 196 -6.66 -33.37 -20.71
CA GLY A 196 -7.40 -32.16 -21.14
C GLY A 196 -7.62 -31.09 -20.08
N THR A 197 -7.04 -31.23 -18.88
CA THR A 197 -7.36 -30.41 -17.72
C THR A 197 -6.61 -29.09 -17.67
N THR A 198 -5.43 -28.97 -18.29
CA THR A 198 -4.62 -27.75 -18.26
C THR A 198 -4.82 -26.86 -19.48
N LYS A 199 -5.35 -27.41 -20.56
CA LYS A 199 -5.63 -26.62 -21.75
C LYS A 199 -6.63 -25.49 -21.50
N PRO A 200 -7.75 -25.72 -20.78
CA PRO A 200 -8.67 -24.64 -20.39
C PRO A 200 -8.02 -23.59 -19.49
N LEU A 201 -7.14 -23.98 -18.58
CA LEU A 201 -6.44 -23.03 -17.69
C LEU A 201 -5.48 -22.13 -18.48
N LEU A 202 -4.72 -22.70 -19.41
CA LEU A 202 -3.84 -21.96 -20.29
C LEU A 202 -4.63 -20.96 -21.18
N GLU A 203 -5.75 -21.39 -21.73
CA GLU A 203 -6.64 -20.55 -22.52
C GLU A 203 -7.20 -19.39 -21.69
N CYS A 204 -7.59 -19.64 -20.43
CA CYS A 204 -8.04 -18.60 -19.51
C CYS A 204 -6.95 -17.58 -19.20
N ILE A 205 -5.72 -18.03 -18.94
CA ILE A 205 -4.57 -17.14 -18.67
C ILE A 205 -4.23 -16.30 -19.90
N THR A 206 -4.19 -16.91 -21.07
CA THR A 206 -3.85 -16.21 -22.33
C THR A 206 -4.94 -15.26 -22.81
N SER A 207 -6.20 -15.52 -22.44
CA SER A 207 -7.34 -14.63 -22.73
C SER A 207 -7.50 -13.48 -21.72
N GLY A 208 -6.70 -13.47 -20.67
CA GLY A 208 -6.76 -12.44 -19.65
C GLY A 208 -7.96 -12.52 -18.70
N VAL A 209 -8.57 -13.71 -18.58
CA VAL A 209 -9.74 -13.93 -17.70
C VAL A 209 -9.33 -14.26 -16.26
N ILE A 210 -8.06 -14.53 -16.02
CA ILE A 210 -7.49 -14.75 -14.69
C ILE A 210 -6.40 -13.72 -14.43
#